data_2698671fd85078d538f48ae713f59c2f
#
_entry.id   2698671fd85078d538f48ae713f59c2f
#
_cell.length_a   1.000
_cell.length_b   1.000
_cell.length_c   1.000
_cell.angle_alpha   90.00
_cell.angle_beta   90.00
_cell.angle_gamma   90.00
#
_symmetry.space_group_name_H-M   'P 1'
#
loop_
_entity.id
_entity.type
_entity.pdbx_description
1 polymer ?
#
loop_
_entity_poly.entity_id
_entity_poly.type
_entity_poly.pdbx_seq_one_letter_code
_entity_poly.pdbx_strand_id
1 'polypeptide(L)'
;METPFSQSWHWQAIDPSRNVARAYDLWIETDLFGWTTIERRWGRIGTKGRAVTTSYPDRATADVIAKEIRTRRESAIKRIGVRYRAVV
;
A
#
# COMPACT_ATOMS: atom_id res chain seq x y z
N MET A 1 20.69 3.87 2.96
CA MET A 1 21.09 3.08 1.78
C MET A 1 19.84 2.52 1.12
N GLU A 2 19.68 2.74 -0.17
CA GLU A 2 18.55 2.19 -0.89
C GLU A 2 18.75 0.69 -1.15
N THR A 3 17.65 -0.06 -1.07
CA THR A 3 17.66 -1.46 -1.46
C THR A 3 17.66 -1.58 -2.98
N PRO A 4 18.26 -2.67 -3.57
CA PRO A 4 18.35 -2.81 -5.02
C PRO A 4 17.02 -2.79 -5.76
N PHE A 5 15.93 -3.24 -5.13
CA PHE A 5 14.61 -3.35 -5.75
C PHE A 5 13.56 -2.83 -4.79
N SER A 6 13.41 -1.50 -4.80
CA SER A 6 12.49 -0.80 -3.91
C SER A 6 11.41 -0.10 -4.73
N GLN A 7 10.15 -0.31 -4.36
CA GLN A 7 9.01 0.35 -4.97
C GLN A 7 8.02 0.76 -3.90
N SER A 8 7.28 1.84 -4.17
CA SER A 8 6.22 2.27 -3.28
C SER A 8 5.03 2.81 -4.06
N TRP A 9 3.87 2.70 -3.45
CA TRP A 9 2.62 3.26 -3.96
C TRP A 9 1.88 3.92 -2.83
N HIS A 10 1.24 5.05 -3.11
CA HIS A 10 0.53 5.84 -2.12
C HIS A 10 -0.80 6.27 -2.70
N TRP A 11 -1.86 6.12 -1.90
CA TRP A 11 -3.22 6.48 -2.32
C TRP A 11 -3.92 7.26 -1.22
N GLN A 12 -4.83 8.12 -1.63
CA GLN A 12 -5.73 8.81 -0.73
C GLN A 12 -7.16 8.71 -1.25
N ALA A 13 -8.11 8.54 -0.33
CA ALA A 13 -9.53 8.59 -0.61
C ALA A 13 -10.14 9.69 0.25
N ILE A 14 -10.64 10.74 -0.40
CA ILE A 14 -11.14 11.94 0.29
C ILE A 14 -12.53 12.27 -0.22
N ASP A 15 -13.49 12.36 0.71
CA ASP A 15 -14.82 12.83 0.44
C ASP A 15 -15.32 13.59 1.68
N PRO A 16 -15.20 14.93 1.71
CA PRO A 16 -15.59 15.71 2.87
C PRO A 16 -17.09 15.57 3.22
N SER A 17 -17.94 15.40 2.21
CA SER A 17 -19.39 15.29 2.43
C SER A 17 -19.76 14.02 3.20
N ARG A 18 -18.90 12.99 3.15
CA ARG A 18 -19.10 11.73 3.84
C ARG A 18 -18.11 11.53 4.97
N ASN A 19 -17.33 12.55 5.29
CA ASN A 19 -16.28 12.51 6.31
C ASN A 19 -15.26 11.37 6.04
N VAL A 20 -14.91 11.17 4.78
CA VAL A 20 -13.89 10.18 4.39
C VAL A 20 -12.59 10.91 4.10
N ALA A 21 -11.53 10.51 4.80
CA ALA A 21 -10.18 11.02 4.59
C ALA A 21 -9.19 9.90 4.94
N ARG A 22 -8.94 8.99 3.99
CA ARG A 22 -8.12 7.79 4.20
C ARG A 22 -6.84 7.87 3.39
N ALA A 23 -5.77 7.37 3.96
CA ALA A 23 -4.50 7.14 3.28
C ALA A 23 -4.15 5.66 3.31
N TYR A 24 -3.52 5.18 2.25
CA TYR A 24 -2.99 3.83 2.17
C TYR A 24 -1.65 3.87 1.47
N ASP A 25 -0.64 3.30 2.13
CA ASP A 25 0.72 3.26 1.62
C ASP A 25 1.20 1.83 1.52
N LEU A 26 1.92 1.52 0.46
CA LEU A 26 2.47 0.20 0.19
C LEU A 26 3.94 0.35 -0.21
N TRP A 27 4.81 -0.35 0.49
CA TRP A 27 6.23 -0.44 0.15
C TRP A 27 6.60 -1.90 -0.08
N ILE A 28 7.41 -2.13 -1.09
CA ILE A 28 7.99 -3.44 -1.36
C ILE A 28 9.49 -3.26 -1.56
N GLU A 29 10.28 -4.00 -0.79
CA GLU A 29 11.73 -3.90 -0.80
C GLU A 29 12.35 -5.29 -0.84
N THR A 30 13.34 -5.48 -1.72
CA THR A 30 14.09 -6.73 -1.80
C THR A 30 15.53 -6.47 -1.37
N ASP A 31 16.02 -7.25 -0.40
CA ASP A 31 17.39 -7.12 0.06
C ASP A 31 18.37 -7.87 -0.86
N LEU A 32 19.66 -7.81 -0.51
CA LEU A 32 20.72 -8.43 -1.31
C LEU A 32 20.66 -9.96 -1.33
N PHE A 33 19.92 -10.56 -0.42
CA PHE A 33 19.79 -12.02 -0.31
C PHE A 33 18.51 -12.54 -0.95
N GLY A 34 17.73 -11.66 -1.57
CA GLY A 34 16.47 -12.04 -2.22
C GLY A 34 15.24 -12.01 -1.33
N TRP A 35 15.37 -11.79 -0.02
CA TRP A 35 14.23 -11.62 0.85
C TRP A 35 13.49 -10.34 0.49
N THR A 36 12.18 -10.44 0.39
CA THR A 36 11.34 -9.32 0.01
C THR A 36 10.36 -9.01 1.13
N THR A 37 10.32 -7.74 1.53
CA THR A 37 9.45 -7.25 2.59
C THR A 37 8.37 -6.37 2.00
N ILE A 38 7.12 -6.63 2.38
CA ILE A 38 5.98 -5.75 2.08
C ILE A 38 5.58 -5.07 3.38
N GLU A 39 5.58 -3.74 3.36
CA GLU A 39 5.03 -2.94 4.44
C GLU A 39 3.79 -2.23 3.94
N ARG A 40 2.71 -2.28 4.72
CA ARG A 40 1.46 -1.58 4.45
C ARG A 40 1.13 -0.69 5.61
N ARG A 41 0.69 0.53 5.33
CA ARG A 41 0.22 1.46 6.35
C ARG A 41 -1.07 2.09 5.86
N TRP A 42 -2.06 2.16 6.72
CA TRP A 42 -3.35 2.74 6.37
C TRP A 42 -4.00 3.40 7.58
N GLY A 43 -4.91 4.33 7.31
CA GLY A 43 -5.66 5.01 8.36
C GLY A 43 -6.19 6.35 7.87
N ARG A 44 -6.68 7.13 8.82
CA ARG A 44 -7.15 8.48 8.53
C ARG A 44 -5.94 9.38 8.26
N ILE A 45 -6.09 10.25 7.25
CA ILE A 45 -5.05 11.23 6.91
C ILE A 45 -4.74 12.08 8.14
N GLY A 46 -3.44 12.26 8.42
CA GLY A 46 -2.97 13.01 9.57
C GLY A 46 -2.83 12.21 10.86
N THR A 47 -3.14 10.91 10.84
CA THR A 47 -2.94 10.01 11.99
C THR A 47 -1.82 9.02 11.71
N LYS A 48 -1.33 8.34 12.76
CA LYS A 48 -0.36 7.26 12.59
C LYS A 48 -0.92 6.08 11.80
N GLY A 49 -2.21 5.81 11.94
CA GLY A 49 -2.84 4.65 11.33
C GLY A 49 -2.30 3.33 11.85
N ARG A 50 -2.46 2.28 11.05
CA ARG A 50 -1.96 0.95 11.32
C ARG A 50 -0.88 0.58 10.30
N ALA A 51 0.06 -0.26 10.71
CA ALA A 51 1.10 -0.77 9.84
C ALA A 51 1.26 -2.27 10.04
N VAL A 52 1.49 -2.99 8.93
CA VAL A 52 1.79 -4.42 8.93
C VAL A 52 2.97 -4.65 8.01
N THR A 53 3.95 -5.39 8.48
CA THR A 53 5.14 -5.76 7.72
C THR A 53 5.21 -7.28 7.61
N THR A 54 5.36 -7.79 6.39
CA THR A 54 5.46 -9.23 6.12
C THR A 54 6.66 -9.48 5.22
N SER A 55 7.46 -10.49 5.53
CA SER A 55 8.62 -10.88 4.73
C SER A 55 8.33 -12.15 3.95
N TYR A 56 8.85 -12.20 2.73
CA TYR A 56 8.70 -13.33 1.81
C TYR A 56 10.08 -13.77 1.32
N PRO A 57 10.28 -15.10 1.09
CA PRO A 57 11.61 -15.60 0.69
C PRO A 57 12.00 -15.22 -0.74
N ASP A 58 11.04 -14.76 -1.56
CA ASP A 58 11.32 -14.41 -2.95
C ASP A 58 10.45 -13.23 -3.43
N ARG A 59 10.91 -12.58 -4.49
CA ARG A 59 10.22 -11.43 -5.07
C ARG A 59 8.93 -11.83 -5.78
N ALA A 60 8.90 -13.01 -6.41
CA ALA A 60 7.73 -13.44 -7.19
C ALA A 60 6.50 -13.58 -6.31
N THR A 61 6.64 -14.21 -5.14
CA THR A 61 5.54 -14.33 -4.17
C THR A 61 5.07 -12.95 -3.69
N ALA A 62 6.03 -12.08 -3.35
CA ALA A 62 5.72 -10.73 -2.89
C ALA A 62 5.01 -9.91 -3.97
N ASP A 63 5.41 -10.04 -5.25
CA ASP A 63 4.77 -9.32 -6.36
C ASP A 63 3.31 -9.71 -6.52
N VAL A 64 2.94 -10.97 -6.34
CA VAL A 64 1.54 -11.41 -6.39
C VAL A 64 0.74 -10.73 -5.28
N ILE A 65 1.26 -10.72 -4.06
CA ILE A 65 0.59 -10.10 -2.92
C ILE A 65 0.46 -8.59 -3.12
N ALA A 66 1.52 -7.93 -3.58
CA ALA A 66 1.50 -6.49 -3.85
C ALA A 66 0.47 -6.13 -4.93
N LYS A 67 0.35 -6.96 -5.97
CA LYS A 67 -0.65 -6.75 -7.03
C LYS A 67 -2.07 -6.86 -6.49
N GLU A 68 -2.35 -7.82 -5.62
CA GLU A 68 -3.65 -7.96 -4.98
C GLU A 68 -4.00 -6.71 -4.16
N ILE A 69 -3.05 -6.21 -3.39
CA ILE A 69 -3.24 -5.00 -2.58
C ILE A 69 -3.56 -3.79 -3.47
N ARG A 70 -2.82 -3.61 -4.56
CA ARG A 70 -3.07 -2.51 -5.50
C ARG A 70 -4.44 -2.63 -6.16
N THR A 71 -4.82 -3.83 -6.60
CA THR A 71 -6.12 -4.09 -7.22
C THR A 71 -7.26 -3.74 -6.26
N ARG A 72 -7.13 -4.07 -4.98
CA ARG A 72 -8.15 -3.70 -3.98
C ARG A 72 -8.27 -2.19 -3.82
N ARG A 73 -7.16 -1.43 -3.91
CA ARG A 73 -7.23 0.04 -3.86
C ARG A 73 -7.96 0.60 -5.07
N GLU A 74 -7.70 0.05 -6.25
CA GLU A 74 -8.33 0.49 -7.49
C GLU A 74 -9.84 0.20 -7.52
N SER A 75 -10.29 -0.86 -6.85
CA SER A 75 -11.70 -1.24 -6.78
C SER A 75 -12.44 -0.71 -5.54
N ALA A 76 -11.81 0.16 -4.76
CA ALA A 76 -12.36 0.62 -3.49
C ALA A 76 -13.70 1.34 -3.62
N ILE A 77 -13.96 2.00 -4.76
CA ILE A 77 -15.24 2.70 -4.98
C ILE A 77 -16.44 1.76 -4.86
N LYS A 78 -16.27 0.49 -5.23
CA LYS A 78 -17.33 -0.52 -5.13
C LYS A 78 -17.61 -0.93 -3.69
N ARG A 79 -16.63 -0.82 -2.79
CA ARG A 79 -16.75 -1.26 -1.40
C ARG A 79 -17.09 -0.13 -0.44
N ILE A 80 -16.46 1.03 -0.61
CA ILE A 80 -16.63 2.17 0.32
C ILE A 80 -17.26 3.38 -0.31
N GLY A 81 -17.55 3.33 -1.63
CA GLY A 81 -18.18 4.43 -2.34
C GLY A 81 -17.26 5.61 -2.64
N VAL A 82 -15.98 5.53 -2.29
CA VAL A 82 -15.00 6.60 -2.53
C VAL A 82 -13.78 5.98 -3.21
N ARG A 83 -13.32 6.63 -4.26
CA ARG A 83 -12.16 6.16 -5.02
C ARG A 83 -10.86 6.55 -4.32
N TYR A 84 -9.93 5.59 -4.23
CA TYR A 84 -8.55 5.90 -3.92
C TYR A 84 -7.87 6.52 -5.15
N ARG A 85 -7.18 7.63 -4.93
CA ARG A 85 -6.39 8.30 -5.97
C ARG A 85 -4.91 8.12 -5.66
N ALA A 86 -4.13 7.82 -6.68
CA ALA A 86 -2.69 7.72 -6.52
C ALA A 86 -2.10 9.09 -6.15
N VAL A 87 -1.20 9.10 -5.19
CA VAL A 87 -0.48 10.29 -4.73
C VAL A 87 0.97 10.15 -5.16
N VAL A 88 1.45 11.14 -5.86
CA VAL A 88 2.83 11.17 -6.37
C VAL A 88 3.77 11.77 -5.34
#